data_915301722fcde0ba99583f1b2b2b9e68
#
_entry.id   915301722fcde0ba99583f1b2b2b9e68
#
_cell.length_a   1.000
_cell.length_b   1.000
_cell.length_c   1.000
_cell.angle_alpha   90.00
_cell.angle_beta   90.00
_cell.angle_gamma   90.00
#
_symmetry.space_group_name_H-M   'P 1'
#
loop_
_entity.id
_entity.type
_entity.pdbx_description
1 polymer ?
#
loop_
_entity_poly.entity_id
_entity_poly.type
_entity_poly.pdbx_seq_one_letter_code
_entity_poly.pdbx_strand_id
1 'polypeptide(L)'
;FSAAFLTQLVRFHWKAFPLLQVWGQAGAGKTQTVEPFSHMHYHLKMPKKISAAGNTFFPMVAAVTQSASLPVIFEELKPRQMAKFQLDQVQNLLRTNYNGERLERGSVNRDVAGGGTVVNGYDNVAPIMFIGEALESQSAILERCVSTPLSKEDRDGRSDEFEYCYARRQGGPISWLGRSMIDAALAIKPDLVRDSVAKYRDLFKSKVSRRVYEDQNRPWH
;
A
#
# COMPACT_ATOMS: atom_id res chain seq x y z
N PHE A 1 2.86 -0.41 7.62
CA PHE A 1 1.63 -1.05 8.11
C PHE A 1 0.92 -0.22 9.17
N SER A 2 1.57 0.14 10.26
CA SER A 2 0.96 0.90 11.37
C SER A 2 0.32 2.20 10.92
N ALA A 3 0.94 2.92 9.98
CA ALA A 3 0.42 4.18 9.45
C ALA A 3 -0.89 4.01 8.65
N ALA A 4 -1.23 2.80 8.22
CA ALA A 4 -2.47 2.56 7.48
C ALA A 4 -3.73 2.97 8.27
N PHE A 5 -3.71 2.80 9.59
CA PHE A 5 -4.82 3.25 10.45
C PHE A 5 -5.02 4.78 10.44
N LEU A 6 -3.99 5.53 10.08
CA LEU A 6 -3.99 6.99 10.03
C LEU A 6 -4.16 7.55 8.60
N THR A 7 -4.39 6.70 7.61
CA THR A 7 -4.42 7.10 6.18
C THR A 7 -5.32 8.30 5.92
N GLN A 8 -6.50 8.33 6.50
CA GLN A 8 -7.46 9.43 6.29
C GLN A 8 -6.97 10.73 6.91
N LEU A 9 -6.39 10.67 8.11
CA LEU A 9 -5.82 11.86 8.78
C LEU A 9 -4.62 12.40 8.00
N VAL A 10 -3.76 11.51 7.53
CA VAL A 10 -2.60 11.89 6.70
C VAL A 10 -3.07 12.54 5.40
N ARG A 11 -4.01 11.93 4.67
CA ARG A 11 -4.56 12.52 3.44
C ARG A 11 -5.31 13.82 3.66
N PHE A 12 -5.99 13.96 4.78
CA PHE A 12 -6.67 15.21 5.12
C PHE A 12 -5.68 16.39 5.18
N HIS A 13 -4.52 16.18 5.79
CA HIS A 13 -3.51 17.25 5.96
C HIS A 13 -2.57 17.42 4.76
N TRP A 14 -2.16 16.31 4.10
CA TRP A 14 -1.13 16.34 3.04
C TRP A 14 -1.62 15.95 1.66
N LYS A 15 -2.92 15.63 1.52
CA LYS A 15 -3.55 15.24 0.24
C LYS A 15 -2.92 14.00 -0.41
N ALA A 16 -2.06 13.27 0.30
CA ALA A 16 -1.34 12.12 -0.21
C ALA A 16 -1.11 11.07 0.89
N PHE A 17 -0.96 9.81 0.48
CA PHE A 17 -0.50 8.74 1.36
C PHE A 17 0.45 7.82 0.58
N PRO A 18 1.69 7.58 1.07
CA PRO A 18 2.68 6.83 0.34
C PRO A 18 2.28 5.37 0.14
N LEU A 19 2.66 4.83 -1.01
CA LEU A 19 2.57 3.41 -1.32
C LEU A 19 3.72 2.67 -0.65
N LEU A 20 3.51 1.39 -0.28
CA LEU A 20 4.58 0.54 0.22
C LEU A 20 4.96 -0.49 -0.84
N GLN A 21 6.21 -0.48 -1.28
CA GLN A 21 6.78 -1.48 -2.16
C GLN A 21 7.72 -2.40 -1.41
N VAL A 22 7.45 -3.71 -1.45
CA VAL A 22 8.36 -4.75 -0.96
C VAL A 22 8.87 -5.54 -2.17
N TRP A 23 10.16 -5.51 -2.42
CA TRP A 23 10.72 -6.13 -3.59
C TRP A 23 11.97 -6.96 -3.27
N GLY A 24 12.34 -7.89 -4.16
CA GLY A 24 13.49 -8.76 -4.01
C GLY A 24 13.34 -10.05 -4.79
N GLN A 25 14.40 -10.82 -4.87
CA GLN A 25 14.46 -12.06 -5.62
C GLN A 25 13.36 -13.06 -5.21
N ALA A 26 13.02 -14.00 -6.10
CA ALA A 26 12.15 -15.12 -5.75
C ALA A 26 12.76 -15.91 -4.57
N GLY A 27 11.92 -16.23 -3.58
CA GLY A 27 12.37 -16.92 -2.36
C GLY A 27 13.06 -16.04 -1.31
N ALA A 28 13.10 -14.71 -1.47
CA ALA A 28 13.64 -13.78 -0.45
C ALA A 28 12.70 -13.58 0.77
N GLY A 29 11.59 -14.32 0.87
CA GLY A 29 10.70 -14.26 2.03
C GLY A 29 9.74 -13.06 2.05
N LYS A 30 9.55 -12.36 0.94
CA LYS A 30 8.69 -11.16 0.85
C LYS A 30 7.30 -11.37 1.43
N THR A 31 6.59 -12.36 0.95
CA THR A 31 5.24 -12.70 1.41
C THR A 31 5.24 -13.09 2.88
N GLN A 32 6.19 -13.94 3.30
CA GLN A 32 6.34 -14.36 4.69
C GLN A 32 6.66 -13.21 5.65
N THR A 33 7.34 -12.16 5.17
CA THR A 33 7.60 -10.95 5.96
C THR A 33 6.35 -10.09 6.09
N VAL A 34 5.56 -9.96 5.02
CA VAL A 34 4.38 -9.10 4.97
C VAL A 34 3.18 -9.73 5.70
N GLU A 35 3.02 -11.04 5.58
CA GLU A 35 1.87 -11.77 6.09
C GLU A 35 1.60 -11.58 7.59
N PRO A 36 2.58 -11.67 8.49
CA PRO A 36 2.36 -11.42 9.91
C PRO A 36 1.84 -10.01 10.21
N PHE A 37 2.30 -9.00 9.48
CA PHE A 37 1.83 -7.63 9.67
C PHE A 37 0.39 -7.43 9.19
N SER A 38 -0.09 -8.26 8.26
CA SER A 38 -1.49 -8.22 7.84
C SER A 38 -2.44 -8.58 8.97
N HIS A 39 -2.02 -9.45 9.89
CA HIS A 39 -2.82 -9.81 11.07
C HIS A 39 -3.08 -8.62 12.01
N MET A 40 -2.29 -7.57 11.93
CA MET A 40 -2.57 -6.33 12.67
C MET A 40 -3.86 -5.64 12.21
N HIS A 41 -4.23 -5.85 10.94
CA HIS A 41 -5.40 -5.22 10.33
C HIS A 41 -6.58 -6.19 10.19
N TYR A 42 -6.31 -7.49 10.10
CA TYR A 42 -7.30 -8.53 9.83
C TYR A 42 -7.26 -9.59 10.92
N HIS A 43 -8.18 -9.50 11.87
CA HIS A 43 -8.16 -10.34 13.09
C HIS A 43 -8.41 -11.82 12.84
N LEU A 44 -9.18 -12.19 11.83
CA LEU A 44 -9.70 -13.55 11.69
C LEU A 44 -9.36 -14.21 10.35
N LYS A 45 -9.01 -13.45 9.34
CA LYS A 45 -8.71 -13.99 8.01
C LYS A 45 -7.80 -13.04 7.26
N MET A 46 -6.73 -13.60 6.71
CA MET A 46 -5.86 -12.84 5.81
C MET A 46 -6.68 -12.24 4.67
N PRO A 47 -6.39 -10.98 4.29
CA PRO A 47 -7.00 -10.40 3.10
C PRO A 47 -6.63 -11.27 1.89
N LYS A 48 -7.58 -11.41 0.97
CA LYS A 48 -7.29 -12.07 -0.30
C LYS A 48 -6.18 -11.29 -0.99
N LYS A 49 -5.05 -11.93 -1.14
CA LYS A 49 -3.96 -11.40 -1.96
C LYS A 49 -4.44 -11.30 -3.41
N ILE A 50 -4.17 -10.18 -4.03
CA ILE A 50 -4.63 -9.92 -5.40
C ILE A 50 -3.40 -9.97 -6.30
N SER A 51 -3.35 -10.98 -7.20
CA SER A 51 -2.30 -11.03 -8.22
C SER A 51 -2.52 -9.87 -9.20
N ALA A 52 -1.55 -8.97 -9.29
CA ALA A 52 -1.60 -7.86 -10.23
C ALA A 52 -1.49 -8.33 -11.69
N ALA A 53 -0.77 -9.44 -11.94
CA ALA A 53 -0.61 -10.00 -13.27
C ALA A 53 -1.77 -10.94 -13.68
N GLY A 54 -2.39 -11.63 -12.71
CA GLY A 54 -3.38 -12.70 -12.99
C GLY A 54 -4.84 -12.26 -12.92
N ASN A 55 -5.14 -11.07 -12.38
CA ASN A 55 -6.50 -10.60 -12.24
C ASN A 55 -6.86 -9.53 -13.28
N THR A 56 -8.14 -9.44 -13.59
CA THR A 56 -8.67 -8.29 -14.33
C THR A 56 -8.61 -7.03 -13.46
N PHE A 57 -8.66 -5.87 -14.08
CA PHE A 57 -8.51 -4.58 -13.39
C PHE A 57 -9.61 -4.31 -12.35
N PHE A 58 -10.85 -4.74 -12.63
CA PHE A 58 -12.00 -4.44 -11.77
C PHE A 58 -11.88 -4.99 -10.33
N PRO A 59 -11.46 -6.23 -10.07
CA PRO A 59 -11.20 -6.71 -8.71
C PRO A 59 -10.18 -5.88 -7.94
N MET A 60 -9.20 -5.29 -8.61
CA MET A 60 -8.21 -4.40 -7.99
C MET A 60 -8.87 -3.09 -7.55
N VAL A 61 -9.69 -2.49 -8.42
CA VAL A 61 -10.49 -1.30 -8.10
C VAL A 61 -11.43 -1.59 -6.93
N ALA A 62 -12.16 -2.70 -6.99
CA ALA A 62 -13.08 -3.09 -5.91
C ALA A 62 -12.37 -3.24 -4.56
N ALA A 63 -11.16 -3.78 -4.54
CA ALA A 63 -10.40 -3.94 -3.30
C ALA A 63 -9.97 -2.60 -2.70
N VAL A 64 -9.49 -1.66 -3.51
CA VAL A 64 -8.99 -0.36 -2.99
C VAL A 64 -10.10 0.60 -2.57
N THR A 65 -11.36 0.26 -2.87
CA THR A 65 -12.53 1.06 -2.48
C THR A 65 -13.24 0.54 -1.23
N GLN A 66 -12.85 -0.63 -0.72
CA GLN A 66 -13.56 -1.28 0.40
C GLN A 66 -13.29 -0.64 1.75
N SER A 67 -12.13 -0.10 1.96
CA SER A 67 -11.74 0.48 3.25
C SER A 67 -10.66 1.54 3.09
N ALA A 68 -10.79 2.59 3.85
CA ALA A 68 -9.81 3.68 3.88
C ALA A 68 -8.64 3.43 4.86
N SER A 69 -8.70 2.38 5.66
CA SER A 69 -7.71 2.11 6.73
C SER A 69 -7.12 0.70 6.69
N LEU A 70 -7.73 -0.20 5.92
CA LEU A 70 -7.23 -1.55 5.75
C LEU A 70 -6.34 -1.63 4.52
N PRO A 71 -5.08 -2.06 4.64
CA PRO A 71 -4.17 -2.14 3.52
C PRO A 71 -4.58 -3.22 2.52
N VAL A 72 -4.50 -2.90 1.24
CA VAL A 72 -4.67 -3.86 0.15
C VAL A 72 -3.30 -4.34 -0.30
N ILE A 73 -3.14 -5.64 -0.45
CA ILE A 73 -1.89 -6.27 -0.85
C ILE A 73 -2.00 -6.76 -2.29
N PHE A 74 -1.24 -6.16 -3.18
CA PHE A 74 -1.04 -6.66 -4.54
C PHE A 74 0.22 -7.50 -4.61
N GLU A 75 0.07 -8.75 -5.02
CA GLU A 75 1.19 -9.67 -5.24
C GLU A 75 1.50 -9.80 -6.73
N GLU A 76 2.68 -10.32 -7.02
CA GLU A 76 3.11 -10.63 -8.39
C GLU A 76 3.08 -9.43 -9.35
N LEU A 77 3.40 -8.25 -8.86
CA LEU A 77 3.65 -7.13 -9.77
C LEU A 77 4.94 -7.44 -10.54
N LYS A 78 4.76 -7.86 -11.79
CA LYS A 78 5.85 -8.23 -12.71
C LYS A 78 5.74 -7.38 -13.99
N PRO A 79 6.19 -6.13 -13.97
CA PRO A 79 5.98 -5.19 -15.08
C PRO A 79 6.44 -5.73 -16.44
N ARG A 80 7.54 -6.51 -16.45
CA ARG A 80 8.10 -7.10 -17.69
C ARG A 80 7.26 -8.24 -18.28
N GLN A 81 6.38 -8.83 -17.49
CA GLN A 81 5.55 -9.97 -17.90
C GLN A 81 4.09 -9.57 -18.14
N MET A 82 3.71 -8.36 -17.79
CA MET A 82 2.35 -7.85 -17.97
C MET A 82 2.17 -7.29 -19.37
N ALA A 83 0.96 -7.47 -19.93
CA ALA A 83 0.58 -6.75 -21.14
C ALA A 83 0.60 -5.24 -20.87
N LYS A 84 1.07 -4.44 -21.84
CA LYS A 84 1.23 -3.00 -21.69
C LYS A 84 -0.04 -2.33 -21.14
N PHE A 85 -1.20 -2.66 -21.69
CA PHE A 85 -2.48 -2.12 -21.25
C PHE A 85 -2.78 -2.41 -19.76
N GLN A 86 -2.52 -3.64 -19.29
CA GLN A 86 -2.70 -4.01 -17.88
C GLN A 86 -1.72 -3.25 -16.99
N LEU A 87 -0.47 -3.15 -17.42
CA LEU A 87 0.55 -2.41 -16.69
C LEU A 87 0.17 -0.93 -16.55
N ASP A 88 -0.27 -0.29 -17.64
CA ASP A 88 -0.71 1.11 -17.63
C ASP A 88 -1.90 1.32 -16.67
N GLN A 89 -2.85 0.38 -16.63
CA GLN A 89 -3.99 0.43 -15.71
C GLN A 89 -3.55 0.32 -14.24
N VAL A 90 -2.66 -0.62 -13.92
CA VAL A 90 -2.13 -0.80 -12.55
C VAL A 90 -1.33 0.42 -12.13
N GLN A 91 -0.47 0.91 -13.00
CA GLN A 91 0.34 2.10 -12.72
C GLN A 91 -0.53 3.35 -12.52
N ASN A 92 -1.61 3.49 -13.28
CA ASN A 92 -2.57 4.57 -13.08
C ASN A 92 -3.29 4.43 -11.73
N LEU A 93 -3.73 3.21 -11.36
CA LEU A 93 -4.34 2.92 -10.06
C LEU A 93 -3.41 3.31 -8.91
N LEU A 94 -2.13 2.96 -8.99
CA LEU A 94 -1.15 3.30 -7.97
C LEU A 94 -0.92 4.81 -7.85
N ARG A 95 -0.83 5.53 -8.99
CA ARG A 95 -0.64 6.98 -8.98
C ARG A 95 -1.84 7.72 -8.39
N THR A 96 -3.04 7.35 -8.79
CA THR A 96 -4.28 7.97 -8.32
C THR A 96 -4.55 7.61 -6.85
N ASN A 97 -4.15 6.42 -6.41
CA ASN A 97 -4.25 6.01 -5.02
C ASN A 97 -3.41 6.89 -4.08
N TYR A 98 -2.19 7.22 -4.48
CA TYR A 98 -1.33 8.10 -3.69
C TYR A 98 -2.04 9.41 -3.32
N ASN A 99 -2.73 10.03 -4.27
CA ASN A 99 -3.48 11.26 -4.07
C ASN A 99 -4.87 11.04 -3.45
N GLY A 100 -5.35 9.80 -3.35
CA GLY A 100 -6.73 9.50 -2.94
C GLY A 100 -7.77 9.95 -3.97
N GLU A 101 -7.40 9.99 -5.25
CA GLU A 101 -8.27 10.42 -6.33
C GLU A 101 -9.36 9.40 -6.62
N ARG A 102 -10.52 9.90 -7.03
CA ARG A 102 -11.64 9.07 -7.43
C ARG A 102 -11.37 8.43 -8.79
N LEU A 103 -11.67 7.14 -8.90
CA LEU A 103 -11.68 6.43 -10.16
C LEU A 103 -13.07 6.47 -10.77
N GLU A 104 -13.17 6.76 -12.06
CA GLU A 104 -14.44 6.82 -12.76
C GLU A 104 -14.53 5.74 -13.83
N ARG A 105 -15.69 5.10 -13.93
CA ARG A 105 -15.98 4.12 -14.96
C ARG A 105 -17.34 4.41 -15.58
N GLY A 106 -17.34 4.66 -16.88
CA GLY A 106 -18.57 4.72 -17.66
C GLY A 106 -19.22 3.33 -17.79
N SER A 107 -20.52 3.26 -17.60
CA SER A 107 -21.35 2.11 -17.94
C SER A 107 -22.58 2.57 -18.74
N VAL A 108 -23.05 1.71 -19.63
CA VAL A 108 -24.29 1.98 -20.36
C VAL A 108 -25.47 1.56 -19.48
N ASN A 109 -26.33 2.51 -19.17
CA ASN A 109 -27.58 2.18 -18.48
C ASN A 109 -28.55 1.57 -19.50
N ARG A 110 -28.81 0.26 -19.37
CA ARG A 110 -29.74 -0.48 -20.25
C ARG A 110 -31.21 -0.27 -19.92
N ASP A 111 -31.50 0.29 -18.76
CA ASP A 111 -32.86 0.49 -18.26
C ASP A 111 -33.50 1.78 -18.79
N VAL A 112 -32.72 2.62 -19.48
CA VAL A 112 -33.23 3.85 -20.12
C VAL A 112 -33.39 3.60 -21.60
N ALA A 113 -34.59 3.74 -22.09
CA ALA A 113 -34.88 3.68 -23.52
C ALA A 113 -34.07 4.77 -24.26
N GLY A 114 -33.08 4.35 -25.06
CA GLY A 114 -32.13 5.24 -25.73
C GLY A 114 -30.70 5.16 -25.23
N GLY A 115 -30.40 4.37 -24.19
CA GLY A 115 -29.03 4.06 -23.72
C GLY A 115 -28.35 5.28 -23.10
N GLY A 116 -28.65 5.59 -21.85
CA GLY A 116 -27.91 6.63 -21.11
C GLY A 116 -26.53 6.13 -20.64
N THR A 117 -25.52 6.99 -20.65
CA THR A 117 -24.23 6.70 -20.02
C THR A 117 -24.28 7.07 -18.56
N VAL A 118 -23.97 6.11 -17.68
CA VAL A 118 -23.79 6.33 -16.23
C VAL A 118 -22.33 6.25 -15.90
N VAL A 119 -21.82 7.25 -15.17
CA VAL A 119 -20.46 7.24 -14.65
C VAL A 119 -20.51 6.77 -13.20
N ASN A 120 -19.95 5.60 -12.92
CA ASN A 120 -19.76 5.10 -11.57
C ASN A 120 -18.40 5.57 -11.03
N GLY A 121 -18.42 6.26 -9.91
CA GLY A 121 -17.21 6.71 -9.24
C GLY A 121 -16.83 5.77 -8.11
N TYR A 122 -15.54 5.51 -7.98
CA TYR A 122 -14.94 4.63 -6.95
C TYR A 122 -13.87 5.41 -6.20
N ASP A 123 -14.02 5.55 -4.89
CA ASP A 123 -13.04 6.25 -4.06
C ASP A 123 -11.81 5.36 -3.85
N ASN A 124 -10.69 5.74 -4.42
CA ASN A 124 -9.44 5.00 -4.36
C ASN A 124 -8.67 5.36 -3.08
N VAL A 125 -9.12 4.82 -1.95
CA VAL A 125 -8.75 5.29 -0.61
C VAL A 125 -7.94 4.31 0.24
N ALA A 126 -7.93 3.01 -0.08
CA ALA A 126 -7.19 2.03 0.71
C ALA A 126 -5.67 2.28 0.64
N PRO A 127 -4.94 2.12 1.75
CA PRO A 127 -3.49 2.02 1.68
C PRO A 127 -3.07 0.84 0.81
N ILE A 128 -2.16 1.05 -0.12
CA ILE A 128 -1.69 -0.01 -1.00
C ILE A 128 -0.28 -0.45 -0.61
N MET A 129 -0.10 -1.76 -0.54
CA MET A 129 1.18 -2.42 -0.58
C MET A 129 1.26 -3.30 -1.81
N PHE A 130 2.39 -3.29 -2.50
CA PHE A 130 2.64 -4.22 -3.57
C PHE A 130 3.97 -4.95 -3.42
N ILE A 131 3.94 -6.23 -3.79
CA ILE A 131 5.05 -7.16 -3.64
C ILE A 131 5.48 -7.61 -5.02
N GLY A 132 6.76 -7.45 -5.34
CA GLY A 132 7.31 -7.79 -6.65
C GLY A 132 8.71 -8.40 -6.59
N GLU A 133 9.15 -8.95 -7.72
CA GLU A 133 10.52 -9.48 -7.85
C GLU A 133 11.52 -8.37 -8.22
N ALA A 134 11.04 -7.30 -8.79
CA ALA A 134 11.86 -6.15 -9.21
C ALA A 134 11.28 -4.85 -8.68
N LEU A 135 12.15 -3.86 -8.55
CA LEU A 135 11.74 -2.50 -8.30
C LEU A 135 10.89 -1.99 -9.47
N GLU A 136 9.81 -1.30 -9.18
CA GLU A 136 9.07 -0.57 -10.21
C GLU A 136 10.00 0.45 -10.89
N SER A 137 9.98 0.50 -12.20
CA SER A 137 10.91 1.33 -12.97
C SER A 137 10.34 2.70 -13.35
N GLN A 138 9.03 2.89 -13.20
CA GLN A 138 8.41 4.18 -13.52
C GLN A 138 8.72 5.19 -12.43
N SER A 139 9.48 6.24 -12.76
CA SER A 139 9.90 7.28 -11.81
C SER A 139 8.71 7.90 -11.06
N ALA A 140 7.61 8.15 -11.76
CA ALA A 140 6.40 8.71 -11.18
C ALA A 140 5.75 7.85 -10.08
N ILE A 141 5.98 6.54 -10.06
CA ILE A 141 5.51 5.65 -8.99
C ILE A 141 6.57 5.56 -7.90
N LEU A 142 7.84 5.42 -8.27
CA LEU A 142 8.95 5.34 -7.30
C LEU A 142 8.96 6.52 -6.33
N GLU A 143 8.73 7.72 -6.83
CA GLU A 143 8.67 8.94 -6.03
C GLU A 143 7.50 8.95 -5.02
N ARG A 144 6.54 8.06 -5.19
CA ARG A 144 5.36 7.90 -4.34
C ARG A 144 5.45 6.69 -3.41
N CYS A 145 6.55 5.96 -3.48
CA CYS A 145 6.73 4.71 -2.75
C CYS A 145 7.74 4.84 -1.62
N VAL A 146 7.42 4.19 -0.52
CA VAL A 146 8.42 3.71 0.42
C VAL A 146 8.82 2.32 -0.03
N SER A 147 10.07 2.14 -0.47
CA SER A 147 10.56 0.88 -1.05
C SER A 147 11.48 0.14 -0.07
N THR A 148 11.17 -1.13 0.16
CA THR A 148 11.94 -2.00 1.04
C THR A 148 12.48 -3.19 0.24
N PRO A 149 13.80 -3.28 0.02
CA PRO A 149 14.41 -4.46 -0.58
C PRO A 149 14.46 -5.61 0.45
N LEU A 150 14.32 -6.84 -0.05
CA LEU A 150 14.60 -8.06 0.70
C LEU A 150 15.53 -8.93 -0.11
N SER A 151 16.62 -9.39 0.48
CA SER A 151 17.57 -10.29 -0.15
C SER A 151 17.56 -11.69 0.50
N LYS A 152 18.08 -12.67 -0.22
CA LYS A 152 18.25 -14.01 0.36
C LYS A 152 19.40 -14.02 1.36
N GLU A 153 20.41 -13.23 1.09
CA GLU A 153 21.60 -13.12 1.95
C GLU A 153 21.24 -12.62 3.36
N ASP A 154 20.25 -11.74 3.47
CA ASP A 154 19.76 -11.26 4.78
C ASP A 154 19.11 -12.37 5.61
N ARG A 155 18.70 -13.46 4.97
CA ARG A 155 18.06 -14.63 5.60
C ARG A 155 19.04 -15.78 5.85
N ASP A 156 20.14 -15.84 5.12
CA ASP A 156 21.08 -16.94 5.22
C ASP A 156 21.68 -17.04 6.63
N GLY A 157 21.62 -18.25 7.19
CA GLY A 157 22.05 -18.55 8.56
C GLY A 157 21.03 -18.20 9.66
N ARG A 158 19.85 -17.64 9.33
CA ARG A 158 18.81 -17.27 10.29
C ARG A 158 17.47 -17.96 10.05
N SER A 159 17.44 -19.03 9.25
CA SER A 159 16.18 -19.70 8.89
C SER A 159 15.42 -20.20 10.10
N ASP A 160 16.13 -20.81 11.07
CA ASP A 160 15.51 -21.40 12.27
C ASP A 160 14.93 -20.32 13.20
N GLU A 161 15.65 -19.20 13.36
CA GLU A 161 15.15 -18.04 14.10
C GLU A 161 13.92 -17.43 13.43
N PHE A 162 13.95 -17.36 12.11
CA PHE A 162 12.82 -16.84 11.33
C PHE A 162 11.61 -17.76 11.46
N GLU A 163 11.77 -19.06 11.29
CA GLU A 163 10.67 -20.03 11.42
C GLU A 163 10.08 -20.04 12.83
N TYR A 164 10.92 -19.97 13.85
CA TYR A 164 10.48 -19.87 15.24
C TYR A 164 9.68 -18.59 15.49
N CYS A 165 10.17 -17.45 15.02
CA CYS A 165 9.47 -16.18 15.13
C CYS A 165 8.17 -16.17 14.31
N TYR A 166 8.19 -16.77 13.12
CA TYR A 166 7.05 -16.84 12.23
C TYR A 166 5.93 -17.71 12.82
N ALA A 167 6.25 -18.89 13.30
CA ALA A 167 5.28 -19.78 13.95
C ALA A 167 4.61 -19.12 15.17
N ARG A 168 5.35 -18.36 15.96
CA ARG A 168 4.80 -17.62 17.09
C ARG A 168 3.96 -16.41 16.71
N ARG A 169 4.19 -15.83 15.54
CA ARG A 169 3.44 -14.67 15.03
C ARG A 169 2.12 -15.06 14.36
N GLN A 170 1.97 -16.31 13.96
CA GLN A 170 0.71 -16.83 13.45
C GLN A 170 -0.29 -17.05 14.58
N GLY A 171 -0.85 -15.98 15.13
CA GLY A 171 -1.87 -16.10 16.16
C GLY A 171 -2.05 -14.85 17.02
N GLY A 172 -2.96 -14.91 17.94
CA GLY A 172 -3.48 -13.86 18.80
C GLY A 172 -2.66 -12.60 19.15
N PRO A 173 -1.33 -12.67 19.44
CA PRO A 173 -0.59 -11.48 19.91
C PRO A 173 -0.56 -10.32 18.91
N ILE A 174 -0.42 -10.59 17.59
CA ILE A 174 -0.34 -9.52 16.57
C ILE A 174 -1.70 -8.89 16.32
N SER A 175 -2.76 -9.69 16.35
CA SER A 175 -4.14 -9.17 16.26
C SER A 175 -4.47 -8.26 17.43
N TRP A 176 -4.00 -8.62 18.62
CA TRP A 176 -4.18 -7.82 19.81
C TRP A 176 -3.44 -6.47 19.70
N LEU A 177 -2.21 -6.48 19.20
CA LEU A 177 -1.47 -5.26 18.90
C LEU A 177 -2.24 -4.40 17.88
N GLY A 178 -2.78 -5.00 16.82
CA GLY A 178 -3.60 -4.31 15.83
C GLY A 178 -4.83 -3.64 16.47
N ARG A 179 -5.50 -4.31 17.38
CA ARG A 179 -6.63 -3.71 18.13
C ARG A 179 -6.17 -2.49 18.94
N SER A 180 -5.08 -2.63 19.68
CA SER A 180 -4.53 -1.50 20.46
C SER A 180 -4.13 -0.32 19.57
N MET A 181 -3.64 -0.59 18.36
CA MET A 181 -3.31 0.46 17.38
C MET A 181 -4.55 1.15 16.83
N ILE A 182 -5.66 0.43 16.61
CA ILE A 182 -6.94 1.05 16.24
C ILE A 182 -7.41 1.97 17.34
N ASP A 183 -7.42 1.50 18.58
CA ASP A 183 -7.85 2.29 19.73
C ASP A 183 -6.99 3.55 19.89
N ALA A 184 -5.66 3.41 19.73
CA ALA A 184 -4.74 4.55 19.72
C ALA A 184 -5.02 5.52 18.56
N ALA A 185 -5.25 5.01 17.34
CA ALA A 185 -5.54 5.85 16.17
C ALA A 185 -6.85 6.64 16.33
N LEU A 186 -7.86 6.04 16.93
CA LEU A 186 -9.14 6.71 17.22
C LEU A 186 -9.00 7.78 18.31
N ALA A 187 -8.03 7.65 19.22
CA ALA A 187 -7.76 8.62 20.28
C ALA A 187 -6.83 9.76 19.83
N ILE A 188 -6.13 9.62 18.70
CA ILE A 188 -5.18 10.64 18.20
C ILE A 188 -5.95 11.87 17.72
N LYS A 189 -5.56 13.04 18.23
CA LYS A 189 -6.04 14.31 17.72
C LYS A 189 -5.42 14.59 16.34
N PRO A 190 -6.21 15.05 15.35
CA PRO A 190 -5.71 15.35 14.00
C PRO A 190 -4.48 16.26 13.96
N ASP A 191 -4.46 17.31 14.78
CA ASP A 191 -3.33 18.24 14.86
C ASP A 191 -2.03 17.56 15.28
N LEU A 192 -2.09 16.57 16.17
CA LEU A 192 -0.90 15.83 16.60
C LEU A 192 -0.26 15.07 15.41
N VAL A 193 -1.08 14.53 14.52
CA VAL A 193 -0.58 13.87 13.30
C VAL A 193 0.11 14.88 12.40
N ARG A 194 -0.52 16.04 12.16
CA ARG A 194 0.05 17.13 11.37
C ARG A 194 1.42 17.56 11.93
N ASP A 195 1.46 17.88 13.20
CA ASP A 195 2.65 18.43 13.85
C ASP A 195 3.79 17.41 13.92
N SER A 196 3.45 16.13 14.12
CA SER A 196 4.43 15.04 14.10
C SER A 196 5.07 14.88 12.71
N VAL A 197 4.28 14.87 11.64
CA VAL A 197 4.82 14.77 10.28
C VAL A 197 5.66 15.99 9.95
N ALA A 198 5.23 17.20 10.28
CA ALA A 198 6.02 18.42 10.09
C ALA A 198 7.38 18.32 10.80
N LYS A 199 7.39 17.91 12.06
CA LYS A 199 8.62 17.70 12.85
C LYS A 199 9.56 16.69 12.19
N TYR A 200 9.06 15.53 11.77
CA TYR A 200 9.89 14.50 11.15
C TYR A 200 10.39 14.90 9.77
N ARG A 201 9.58 15.63 9.00
CA ARG A 201 10.01 16.22 7.72
C ARG A 201 11.18 17.19 7.93
N ASP A 202 11.10 18.07 8.89
CA ASP A 202 12.17 19.04 9.18
C ASP A 202 13.43 18.33 9.70
N LEU A 203 13.27 17.31 10.53
CA LEU A 203 14.38 16.45 10.96
C LEU A 203 15.03 15.74 9.76
N PHE A 204 14.26 15.21 8.84
CA PHE A 204 14.77 14.59 7.62
C PHE A 204 15.55 15.59 6.78
N LYS A 205 14.99 16.78 6.54
CA LYS A 205 15.70 17.87 5.84
C LYS A 205 17.07 18.19 6.45
N SER A 206 17.15 18.17 7.77
CA SER A 206 18.40 18.47 8.49
C SER A 206 19.45 17.36 8.42
N LYS A 207 19.05 16.13 8.10
CA LYS A 207 19.92 14.92 8.12
C LYS A 207 20.37 14.46 6.75
N VAL A 208 19.69 14.86 5.67
CA VAL A 208 19.98 14.42 4.32
C VAL A 208 20.48 15.56 3.45
N SER A 209 21.29 15.25 2.43
CA SER A 209 21.72 16.25 1.48
C SER A 209 20.52 16.83 0.73
N ARG A 210 20.63 18.08 0.30
CA ARG A 210 19.58 18.77 -0.46
C ARG A 210 19.11 17.94 -1.67
N ARG A 211 20.03 17.33 -2.40
CA ARG A 211 19.72 16.50 -3.57
C ARG A 211 18.85 15.29 -3.20
N VAL A 212 19.24 14.54 -2.16
CA VAL A 212 18.46 13.38 -1.68
C VAL A 212 17.07 13.82 -1.17
N TYR A 213 17.02 14.96 -0.51
CA TYR A 213 15.76 15.52 -0.04
C TYR A 213 14.82 15.89 -1.21
N GLU A 214 15.33 16.54 -2.25
CA GLU A 214 14.55 16.93 -3.43
C GLU A 214 14.06 15.69 -4.21
N ASP A 215 14.90 14.66 -4.35
CA ASP A 215 14.57 13.43 -5.07
C ASP A 215 13.55 12.54 -4.33
N GLN A 216 13.55 12.55 -3.00
CA GLN A 216 12.72 11.66 -2.18
C GLN A 216 11.59 12.37 -1.41
N ASN A 217 11.37 13.62 -1.67
CA ASN A 217 10.45 14.43 -0.87
C ASN A 217 8.99 14.32 -1.30
N ARG A 218 8.69 13.78 -2.49
CA ARG A 218 7.30 13.63 -2.97
C ARG A 218 6.39 12.80 -2.07
N PRO A 219 6.87 11.75 -1.37
CA PRO A 219 6.02 11.05 -0.39
C PRO A 219 5.51 11.92 0.76
N TRP A 220 6.09 13.13 0.93
CA TRP A 220 5.86 14.02 2.09
C TRP A 220 5.36 15.42 1.72
N HIS A 221 5.14 15.68 0.43
CA HIS A 221 4.50 16.89 -0.08
C HIS A 221 3.03 16.66 -0.38
#